data_eddb45d5d15620efa1cbbffd1d4f02fc
#
_entry.id   eddb45d5d15620efa1cbbffd1d4f02fc
#
_cell.length_a   1.000
_cell.length_b   1.000
_cell.length_c   1.000
_cell.angle_alpha   90.00
_cell.angle_beta   90.00
_cell.angle_gamma   90.00
#
_symmetry.space_group_name_H-M   'P 1'
#
loop_
_entity.id
_entity.type
_entity.pdbx_description
1 polymer ?
#
loop_
_entity_poly.entity_id
_entity_poly.type
_entity_poly.pdbx_seq_one_letter_code
_entity_poly.pdbx_strand_id
1 'polypeptide(L)'
;MEYDLIIVGSGSVGAAAGFYATQAGLKVLMIDSAMPPHKGASHHGQTRIIRHAYGEGERYVPLVLRAQALWEQLAELTGERIFRPCGVLNLGPAESAFLANVRRSAETYGLPIELLGPDQVQARWPVFSVPDGFIGLFEPRSGVLQCEQAIEGYIRLAREAGCAQLFNCPVTEVTPLEQGMRITTPEGAFTARKVVISVGTWVKALLPSLPVQPVRKVFSWHQADGRYSEENHFPAFTAEMAENEHYYGFPAGKEGLKLGKHQGGQPISAPEQRKPFGTVAEDGTEVFRFLRRFLPGVGVCLHGEACTYDMSPDEDFIIDTLPGCPQAMVVTGLSGHGFKFASVLGEIAALFADDQPVPFDLTPFSLARFA
;
A
#
# COMPACT_ATOMS: atom_id res chain seq x y z
N MET A 1 32.26 -6.42 6.86
CA MET A 1 31.01 -5.66 6.92
C MET A 1 30.30 -5.98 8.22
N GLU A 2 29.59 -4.99 8.75
CA GLU A 2 28.92 -5.16 10.07
C GLU A 2 27.62 -5.93 9.96
N TYR A 3 26.92 -5.82 8.80
CA TYR A 3 25.61 -6.43 8.54
C TYR A 3 25.60 -7.16 7.20
N ASP A 4 24.72 -8.13 7.05
CA ASP A 4 24.41 -8.74 5.77
C ASP A 4 23.46 -7.83 4.98
N LEU A 5 22.50 -7.24 5.67
CA LEU A 5 21.51 -6.32 5.11
C LEU A 5 21.31 -5.09 6.00
N ILE A 6 21.32 -3.91 5.38
CA ILE A 6 20.73 -2.71 5.99
C ILE A 6 19.47 -2.33 5.23
N ILE A 7 18.38 -2.05 5.96
CA ILE A 7 17.10 -1.58 5.42
C ILE A 7 16.97 -0.11 5.75
N VAL A 8 16.88 0.72 4.72
CA VAL A 8 16.69 2.16 4.81
C VAL A 8 15.20 2.47 4.57
N GLY A 9 14.53 2.92 5.62
CA GLY A 9 13.09 3.07 5.67
C GLY A 9 12.39 1.81 6.18
N SER A 10 11.86 1.87 7.39
CA SER A 10 11.21 0.77 8.11
C SER A 10 9.68 0.93 8.14
N GLY A 11 9.10 1.47 7.06
CA GLY A 11 7.68 1.50 6.80
C GLY A 11 7.12 0.11 6.48
N SER A 12 6.02 0.03 5.73
CA SER A 12 5.34 -1.25 5.47
C SER A 12 6.23 -2.31 4.80
N VAL A 13 6.98 -1.92 3.76
CA VAL A 13 7.88 -2.84 3.04
C VAL A 13 9.12 -3.15 3.87
N GLY A 14 9.77 -2.13 4.43
CA GLY A 14 11.00 -2.32 5.21
C GLY A 14 10.79 -3.09 6.49
N ALA A 15 9.65 -2.94 7.17
CA ALA A 15 9.30 -3.71 8.35
C ALA A 15 9.17 -5.22 8.03
N ALA A 16 8.46 -5.54 6.94
CA ALA A 16 8.34 -6.90 6.45
C ALA A 16 9.70 -7.47 6.00
N ALA A 17 10.51 -6.69 5.26
CA ALA A 17 11.84 -7.08 4.83
C ALA A 17 12.76 -7.41 6.02
N GLY A 18 12.72 -6.59 7.07
CA GLY A 18 13.47 -6.81 8.30
C GLY A 18 13.11 -8.12 8.98
N PHE A 19 11.81 -8.40 9.07
CA PHE A 19 11.33 -9.66 9.63
C PHE A 19 11.79 -10.86 8.80
N TYR A 20 11.51 -10.92 7.50
CA TYR A 20 11.84 -12.08 6.68
C TYR A 20 13.35 -12.30 6.53
N ALA A 21 14.14 -11.23 6.37
CA ALA A 21 15.60 -11.36 6.29
C ALA A 21 16.20 -11.88 7.60
N THR A 22 15.71 -11.42 8.75
CA THR A 22 16.17 -11.94 10.06
C THR A 22 15.73 -13.39 10.27
N GLN A 23 14.53 -13.77 9.85
CA GLN A 23 14.06 -15.16 9.88
C GLN A 23 14.91 -16.08 8.98
N ALA A 24 15.46 -15.56 7.88
CA ALA A 24 16.40 -16.27 7.03
C ALA A 24 17.82 -16.40 7.66
N GLY A 25 18.04 -15.85 8.84
CA GLY A 25 19.32 -15.93 9.57
C GLY A 25 20.32 -14.83 9.21
N LEU A 26 19.92 -13.82 8.44
CA LEU A 26 20.78 -12.69 8.10
C LEU A 26 20.95 -11.74 9.29
N LYS A 27 22.14 -11.14 9.41
CA LYS A 27 22.38 -10.04 10.34
C LYS A 27 21.86 -8.74 9.76
N VAL A 28 20.72 -8.27 10.27
CA VAL A 28 19.96 -7.15 9.73
C VAL A 28 20.01 -5.92 10.64
N LEU A 29 20.12 -4.73 10.03
CA LEU A 29 19.88 -3.44 10.66
C LEU A 29 18.74 -2.71 9.92
N MET A 30 17.69 -2.35 10.63
CA MET A 30 16.63 -1.47 10.14
C MET A 30 16.87 -0.04 10.60
N ILE A 31 16.82 0.93 9.70
CA ILE A 31 16.98 2.37 10.00
C ILE A 31 15.76 3.12 9.50
N ASP A 32 15.22 4.02 10.33
CA ASP A 32 14.15 4.93 9.93
C ASP A 32 14.33 6.31 10.57
N SER A 33 13.90 7.34 9.86
CA SER A 33 13.95 8.74 10.33
C SER A 33 12.99 9.04 11.47
N ALA A 34 12.01 8.17 11.71
CA ALA A 34 11.04 8.25 12.80
C ALA A 34 10.81 6.88 13.44
N MET A 35 10.04 6.81 14.52
CA MET A 35 9.58 5.55 15.10
C MET A 35 8.39 5.04 14.28
N PRO A 36 8.53 3.91 13.51
CA PRO A 36 7.41 3.36 12.78
C PRO A 36 6.49 2.51 13.69
N PRO A 37 5.16 2.46 13.41
CA PRO A 37 4.45 3.23 12.38
C PRO A 37 4.27 4.69 12.80
N HIS A 38 4.28 5.63 11.86
CA HIS A 38 4.12 7.04 12.16
C HIS A 38 3.29 7.78 11.09
N LYS A 39 2.65 8.90 11.49
CA LYS A 39 1.79 9.70 10.60
C LYS A 39 2.52 10.34 9.42
N GLY A 40 3.84 10.45 9.48
CA GLY A 40 4.67 10.92 8.36
C GLY A 40 4.68 9.99 7.16
N ALA A 41 4.56 8.70 7.39
CA ALA A 41 4.67 7.68 6.34
C ALA A 41 3.38 7.50 5.53
N SER A 42 3.51 6.90 4.34
CA SER A 42 2.38 6.65 3.42
C SER A 42 1.41 5.58 3.91
N HIS A 43 1.79 4.79 4.90
CA HIS A 43 0.98 3.70 5.44
C HIS A 43 -0.07 4.13 6.48
N HIS A 44 0.00 5.35 7.01
CA HIS A 44 -0.91 5.80 8.05
C HIS A 44 -2.38 5.87 7.59
N GLY A 45 -3.31 5.94 8.54
CA GLY A 45 -4.74 6.03 8.30
C GLY A 45 -5.49 4.71 8.47
N GLN A 46 -4.98 3.82 9.30
CA GLN A 46 -5.58 2.61 9.88
C GLN A 46 -5.77 1.45 8.89
N THR A 47 -6.36 1.68 7.73
CA THR A 47 -6.85 0.59 6.87
C THR A 47 -6.44 0.75 5.42
N ARG A 48 -6.25 -0.40 4.74
CA ARG A 48 -6.09 -0.51 3.27
C ARG A 48 -6.90 -1.68 2.74
N ILE A 49 -7.42 -1.54 1.53
CA ILE A 49 -8.09 -2.64 0.83
C ILE A 49 -7.04 -3.62 0.32
N ILE A 50 -7.29 -4.92 0.50
CA ILE A 50 -6.66 -5.99 -0.27
C ILE A 50 -7.72 -6.65 -1.14
N ARG A 51 -7.47 -6.73 -2.43
CA ARG A 51 -8.30 -7.37 -3.45
C ARG A 51 -7.42 -8.22 -4.35
N HIS A 52 -7.94 -9.35 -4.80
CA HIS A 52 -7.18 -10.37 -5.51
C HIS A 52 -7.37 -10.29 -7.03
N ALA A 53 -8.59 -10.07 -7.50
CA ALA A 53 -8.88 -9.83 -8.91
C ALA A 53 -8.47 -8.41 -9.29
N TYR A 54 -7.22 -8.26 -9.77
CA TYR A 54 -6.54 -6.96 -9.79
C TYR A 54 -6.86 -6.14 -11.06
N GLY A 55 -7.47 -4.97 -10.88
CA GLY A 55 -7.92 -4.09 -11.96
C GLY A 55 -6.79 -3.33 -12.68
N GLU A 56 -5.65 -3.11 -12.02
CA GLU A 56 -4.47 -2.46 -12.59
C GLU A 56 -3.60 -3.43 -13.44
N GLY A 57 -3.97 -4.72 -13.46
CA GLY A 57 -3.36 -5.70 -14.35
C GLY A 57 -3.10 -7.06 -13.70
N GLU A 58 -3.30 -8.10 -14.49
CA GLU A 58 -3.17 -9.49 -14.03
C GLU A 58 -1.77 -9.88 -13.55
N ARG A 59 -0.71 -9.15 -13.96
CA ARG A 59 0.68 -9.35 -13.48
C ARG A 59 0.85 -9.21 -11.98
N TYR A 60 -0.06 -8.49 -11.32
CA TYR A 60 -0.06 -8.31 -9.87
C TYR A 60 -0.68 -9.49 -9.10
N VAL A 61 -1.48 -10.34 -9.75
CA VAL A 61 -2.26 -11.39 -9.07
C VAL A 61 -1.38 -12.39 -8.32
N PRO A 62 -0.29 -12.95 -8.89
CA PRO A 62 0.60 -13.84 -8.13
C PRO A 62 1.17 -13.18 -6.87
N LEU A 63 1.55 -11.90 -6.96
CA LEU A 63 2.08 -11.14 -5.84
C LEU A 63 1.02 -10.92 -4.74
N VAL A 64 -0.22 -10.51 -5.11
CA VAL A 64 -1.25 -10.25 -4.11
C VAL A 64 -1.75 -11.52 -3.42
N LEU A 65 -1.79 -12.65 -4.14
CA LEU A 65 -2.13 -13.94 -3.52
C LEU A 65 -1.07 -14.39 -2.52
N ARG A 66 0.22 -14.21 -2.85
CA ARG A 66 1.31 -14.46 -1.89
C ARG A 66 1.23 -13.49 -0.72
N ALA A 67 0.98 -12.22 -0.99
CA ALA A 67 0.83 -11.21 0.06
C ALA A 67 -0.29 -11.56 1.04
N GLN A 68 -1.43 -12.04 0.56
CA GLN A 68 -2.54 -12.50 1.42
C GLN A 68 -2.09 -13.62 2.37
N ALA A 69 -1.42 -14.65 1.85
CA ALA A 69 -0.91 -15.74 2.67
C ALA A 69 0.08 -15.24 3.75
N LEU A 70 0.92 -14.28 3.41
CA LEU A 70 1.88 -13.67 4.36
C LEU A 70 1.20 -12.77 5.40
N TRP A 71 0.10 -12.08 5.06
CA TRP A 71 -0.72 -11.34 6.02
C TRP A 71 -1.43 -12.26 7.01
N GLU A 72 -1.94 -13.39 6.54
CA GLU A 72 -2.53 -14.42 7.39
C GLU A 72 -1.48 -15.04 8.33
N GLN A 73 -0.29 -15.35 7.81
CA GLN A 73 0.83 -15.81 8.64
C GLN A 73 1.21 -14.78 9.71
N LEU A 74 1.26 -13.49 9.37
CA LEU A 74 1.53 -12.43 10.34
C LEU A 74 0.46 -12.40 11.44
N ALA A 75 -0.82 -12.52 11.07
CA ALA A 75 -1.92 -12.57 12.02
C ALA A 75 -1.78 -13.75 13.00
N GLU A 76 -1.41 -14.92 12.50
CA GLU A 76 -1.14 -16.11 13.34
C GLU A 76 0.02 -15.89 14.31
N LEU A 77 1.14 -15.34 13.81
CA LEU A 77 2.34 -15.09 14.61
C LEU A 77 2.15 -14.02 15.69
N THR A 78 1.32 -13.02 15.40
CA THR A 78 1.09 -11.90 16.33
C THR A 78 -0.08 -12.10 17.26
N GLY A 79 -1.05 -12.93 16.87
CA GLY A 79 -2.37 -13.03 17.51
C GLY A 79 -3.28 -11.84 17.21
N GLU A 80 -2.89 -10.96 16.29
CA GLU A 80 -3.60 -9.73 15.94
C GLU A 80 -4.52 -9.92 14.73
N ARG A 81 -5.62 -9.18 14.67
CA ARG A 81 -6.53 -9.21 13.52
C ARG A 81 -6.02 -8.32 12.40
N ILE A 82 -5.00 -8.77 11.67
CA ILE A 82 -4.35 -8.02 10.57
C ILE A 82 -5.26 -7.92 9.34
N PHE A 83 -5.92 -9.01 8.98
CA PHE A 83 -6.85 -9.09 7.84
C PHE A 83 -8.29 -9.26 8.31
N ARG A 84 -9.21 -8.53 7.68
CA ARG A 84 -10.67 -8.62 7.89
C ARG A 84 -11.35 -8.97 6.56
N PRO A 85 -11.91 -10.19 6.41
CA PRO A 85 -12.53 -10.67 5.18
C PRO A 85 -13.95 -10.14 5.00
N CYS A 86 -14.13 -8.83 4.89
CA CYS A 86 -15.44 -8.20 4.69
C CYS A 86 -15.92 -8.22 3.23
N GLY A 87 -15.13 -8.77 2.33
CA GLY A 87 -15.33 -8.68 0.89
C GLY A 87 -14.98 -7.31 0.31
N VAL A 88 -14.82 -7.25 -1.01
CA VAL A 88 -14.60 -6.00 -1.76
C VAL A 88 -15.57 -5.92 -2.92
N LEU A 89 -16.33 -4.85 -3.01
CA LEU A 89 -17.22 -4.53 -4.11
C LEU A 89 -16.54 -3.52 -5.05
N ASN A 90 -16.25 -3.92 -6.27
CA ASN A 90 -15.75 -3.04 -7.32
C ASN A 90 -16.95 -2.59 -8.17
N LEU A 91 -17.26 -1.29 -8.13
CA LEU A 91 -18.38 -0.65 -8.84
C LEU A 91 -17.87 0.20 -9.99
N GLY A 92 -18.60 0.21 -11.11
CA GLY A 92 -18.29 1.10 -12.23
C GLY A 92 -19.23 0.90 -13.40
N PRO A 93 -19.11 1.73 -14.47
CA PRO A 93 -19.80 1.50 -15.73
C PRO A 93 -19.51 0.10 -16.28
N ALA A 94 -20.50 -0.52 -16.92
CA ALA A 94 -20.35 -1.90 -17.45
C ALA A 94 -19.21 -2.04 -18.47
N GLU A 95 -18.89 -0.96 -19.18
CA GLU A 95 -17.80 -0.86 -20.18
C GLU A 95 -16.45 -0.43 -19.57
N SER A 96 -16.35 -0.28 -18.25
CA SER A 96 -15.11 0.11 -17.56
C SER A 96 -13.95 -0.82 -17.89
N ALA A 97 -12.83 -0.25 -18.33
CA ALA A 97 -11.59 -0.99 -18.57
C ALA A 97 -11.03 -1.60 -17.26
N PHE A 98 -11.19 -0.89 -16.16
CA PHE A 98 -10.80 -1.39 -14.82
C PHE A 98 -11.60 -2.66 -14.46
N LEU A 99 -12.93 -2.63 -14.59
CA LEU A 99 -13.76 -3.80 -14.31
C LEU A 99 -13.52 -4.95 -15.30
N ALA A 100 -13.22 -4.65 -16.56
CA ALA A 100 -12.82 -5.66 -17.54
C ALA A 100 -11.51 -6.36 -17.11
N ASN A 101 -10.53 -5.61 -16.58
CA ASN A 101 -9.30 -6.17 -16.05
C ASN A 101 -9.55 -7.01 -14.78
N VAL A 102 -10.43 -6.56 -13.88
CA VAL A 102 -10.85 -7.36 -12.69
C VAL A 102 -11.41 -8.71 -13.15
N ARG A 103 -12.31 -8.73 -14.13
CA ARG A 103 -12.87 -9.98 -14.67
C ARG A 103 -11.80 -10.87 -15.28
N ARG A 104 -10.92 -10.30 -16.12
CA ARG A 104 -9.82 -11.04 -16.75
C ARG A 104 -8.89 -11.65 -15.70
N SER A 105 -8.48 -10.89 -14.69
CA SER A 105 -7.67 -11.38 -13.59
C SER A 105 -8.35 -12.54 -12.85
N ALA A 106 -9.66 -12.43 -12.60
CA ALA A 106 -10.43 -13.47 -11.95
C ALA A 106 -10.53 -14.75 -12.82
N GLU A 107 -10.80 -14.61 -14.11
CA GLU A 107 -10.87 -15.72 -15.08
C GLU A 107 -9.51 -16.43 -15.21
N THR A 108 -8.42 -15.66 -15.39
CA THR A 108 -7.07 -16.21 -15.58
C THR A 108 -6.60 -17.02 -14.36
N TYR A 109 -6.92 -16.56 -13.15
CA TYR A 109 -6.42 -17.18 -11.91
C TYR A 109 -7.48 -17.95 -11.13
N GLY A 110 -8.68 -18.15 -11.71
CA GLY A 110 -9.77 -18.91 -11.07
C GLY A 110 -10.23 -18.27 -9.75
N LEU A 111 -10.25 -16.95 -9.64
CA LEU A 111 -10.63 -16.24 -8.44
C LEU A 111 -12.15 -16.11 -8.35
N PRO A 112 -12.75 -16.34 -7.16
CA PRO A 112 -14.19 -16.20 -7.01
C PRO A 112 -14.59 -14.71 -7.04
N ILE A 113 -15.41 -14.37 -8.03
CA ILE A 113 -16.10 -13.08 -8.12
C ILE A 113 -17.58 -13.28 -8.44
N GLU A 114 -18.41 -12.36 -7.97
CA GLU A 114 -19.82 -12.31 -8.28
C GLU A 114 -20.11 -11.08 -9.13
N LEU A 115 -20.70 -11.27 -10.32
CA LEU A 115 -21.20 -10.18 -11.15
C LEU A 115 -22.61 -9.81 -10.70
N LEU A 116 -22.81 -8.56 -10.32
CA LEU A 116 -24.05 -8.03 -9.79
C LEU A 116 -24.52 -6.83 -10.63
N GLY A 117 -25.77 -6.87 -11.05
CA GLY A 117 -26.44 -5.68 -11.60
C GLY A 117 -26.81 -4.66 -10.51
N PRO A 118 -27.29 -3.45 -10.89
CA PRO A 118 -27.64 -2.40 -9.93
C PRO A 118 -28.63 -2.85 -8.88
N ASP A 119 -29.71 -3.52 -9.31
CA ASP A 119 -30.76 -4.01 -8.42
C ASP A 119 -30.24 -5.06 -7.44
N GLN A 120 -29.31 -5.92 -7.87
CA GLN A 120 -28.71 -6.95 -7.02
C GLN A 120 -27.76 -6.33 -5.98
N VAL A 121 -26.97 -5.31 -6.36
CA VAL A 121 -26.14 -4.56 -5.42
C VAL A 121 -27.02 -3.88 -4.38
N GLN A 122 -28.09 -3.21 -4.81
CA GLN A 122 -29.00 -2.48 -3.93
C GLN A 122 -29.82 -3.44 -3.04
N ALA A 123 -30.22 -4.59 -3.54
CA ALA A 123 -30.89 -5.62 -2.72
C ALA A 123 -29.98 -6.18 -1.62
N ARG A 124 -28.68 -6.35 -1.92
CA ARG A 124 -27.71 -6.88 -0.96
C ARG A 124 -27.22 -5.81 0.02
N TRP A 125 -27.01 -4.60 -0.45
CA TRP A 125 -26.57 -3.44 0.35
C TRP A 125 -27.44 -2.21 0.03
N PRO A 126 -28.59 -2.07 0.68
CA PRO A 126 -29.59 -1.03 0.38
C PRO A 126 -29.10 0.41 0.55
N VAL A 127 -27.91 0.59 1.15
CA VAL A 127 -27.30 1.90 1.34
C VAL A 127 -26.56 2.42 0.12
N PHE A 128 -26.25 1.55 -0.87
CA PHE A 128 -25.73 1.99 -2.16
C PHE A 128 -26.83 2.48 -3.09
N SER A 129 -26.60 3.60 -3.72
CA SER A 129 -27.38 4.10 -4.86
C SER A 129 -26.54 3.88 -6.12
N VAL A 130 -26.85 2.82 -6.86
CA VAL A 130 -26.08 2.43 -8.06
C VAL A 130 -26.79 2.95 -9.30
N PRO A 131 -26.14 3.77 -10.14
CA PRO A 131 -26.75 4.27 -11.37
C PRO A 131 -27.03 3.14 -12.39
N ASP A 132 -28.01 3.38 -13.27
CA ASP A 132 -28.23 2.55 -14.45
C ASP A 132 -26.95 2.46 -15.30
N GLY A 133 -26.70 1.31 -15.90
CA GLY A 133 -25.49 1.05 -16.70
C GLY A 133 -24.23 0.73 -15.89
N PHE A 134 -24.33 0.75 -14.55
CA PHE A 134 -23.26 0.29 -13.68
C PHE A 134 -23.38 -1.20 -13.37
N ILE A 135 -22.25 -1.81 -13.05
CA ILE A 135 -22.18 -3.20 -12.52
C ILE A 135 -21.31 -3.22 -11.27
N GLY A 136 -21.52 -4.23 -10.44
CA GLY A 136 -20.68 -4.57 -9.32
C GLY A 136 -19.95 -5.89 -9.57
N LEU A 137 -18.67 -5.94 -9.26
CA LEU A 137 -17.89 -7.19 -9.16
C LEU A 137 -17.51 -7.37 -7.69
N PHE A 138 -18.13 -8.35 -7.04
CA PHE A 138 -17.88 -8.60 -5.62
C PHE A 138 -16.88 -9.74 -5.44
N GLU A 139 -15.82 -9.47 -4.68
CA GLU A 139 -14.76 -10.40 -4.31
C GLU A 139 -14.98 -10.85 -2.86
N PRO A 140 -15.58 -12.03 -2.59
CA PRO A 140 -15.95 -12.44 -1.23
C PRO A 140 -14.75 -12.78 -0.33
N ARG A 141 -13.60 -13.13 -0.91
CA ARG A 141 -12.36 -13.47 -0.18
C ARG A 141 -11.43 -12.31 0.05
N SER A 142 -11.71 -11.16 -0.54
CA SER A 142 -10.99 -9.91 -0.37
C SER A 142 -11.46 -9.15 0.88
N GLY A 143 -10.80 -8.06 1.25
CA GLY A 143 -11.19 -7.32 2.45
C GLY A 143 -10.25 -6.18 2.81
N VAL A 144 -10.02 -6.02 4.11
CA VAL A 144 -9.32 -4.88 4.69
C VAL A 144 -8.14 -5.34 5.55
N LEU A 145 -7.01 -4.66 5.40
CA LEU A 145 -5.80 -4.81 6.22
C LEU A 145 -5.73 -3.69 7.26
N GLN A 146 -5.24 -4.02 8.47
CA GLN A 146 -4.93 -3.10 9.56
C GLN A 146 -3.46 -2.67 9.46
N CYS A 147 -3.22 -1.45 8.98
CA CYS A 147 -1.88 -1.03 8.56
C CYS A 147 -0.87 -0.92 9.70
N GLU A 148 -1.21 -0.13 10.71
CA GLU A 148 -0.32 0.15 11.83
C GLU A 148 -0.04 -1.11 12.63
N GLN A 149 -1.06 -1.92 12.90
CA GLN A 149 -0.91 -3.21 13.60
C GLN A 149 0.01 -4.18 12.84
N ALA A 150 -0.13 -4.23 11.51
CA ALA A 150 0.73 -5.06 10.68
C ALA A 150 2.21 -4.65 10.77
N ILE A 151 2.48 -3.35 10.71
CA ILE A 151 3.85 -2.82 10.79
C ILE A 151 4.44 -3.04 12.18
N GLU A 152 3.68 -2.73 13.24
CA GLU A 152 4.07 -3.00 14.63
C GLU A 152 4.39 -4.48 14.85
N GLY A 153 3.57 -5.37 14.29
CA GLY A 153 3.78 -6.81 14.31
C GLY A 153 5.11 -7.21 13.70
N TYR A 154 5.39 -6.78 12.47
CA TYR A 154 6.67 -7.08 11.80
C TYR A 154 7.87 -6.51 12.56
N ILE A 155 7.82 -5.26 13.02
CA ILE A 155 8.90 -4.61 13.77
C ILE A 155 9.20 -5.36 15.06
N ARG A 156 8.15 -5.74 15.80
CA ARG A 156 8.28 -6.51 17.04
C ARG A 156 8.90 -7.88 16.79
N LEU A 157 8.35 -8.64 15.83
CA LEU A 157 8.85 -9.96 15.49
C LEU A 157 10.29 -9.93 14.95
N ALA A 158 10.65 -8.95 14.13
CA ALA A 158 12.02 -8.76 13.66
C ALA A 158 12.98 -8.53 14.83
N ARG A 159 12.61 -7.67 15.77
CA ARG A 159 13.42 -7.40 16.97
C ARG A 159 13.60 -8.64 17.86
N GLU A 160 12.51 -9.38 18.09
CA GLU A 160 12.51 -10.62 18.87
C GLU A 160 13.42 -11.69 18.22
N ALA A 161 13.52 -11.68 16.89
CA ALA A 161 14.40 -12.55 16.11
C ALA A 161 15.87 -12.05 16.05
N GLY A 162 16.19 -10.90 16.65
CA GLY A 162 17.56 -10.36 16.71
C GLY A 162 17.92 -9.27 15.70
N CYS A 163 16.93 -8.74 14.96
CA CYS A 163 17.14 -7.58 14.07
C CYS A 163 17.53 -6.34 14.87
N ALA A 164 18.62 -5.70 14.53
CA ALA A 164 18.99 -4.39 15.07
C ALA A 164 18.08 -3.30 14.48
N GLN A 165 17.66 -2.35 15.31
CA GLN A 165 16.74 -1.29 14.94
C GLN A 165 17.27 0.07 15.41
N LEU A 166 17.43 1.00 14.47
CA LEU A 166 17.88 2.37 14.70
C LEU A 166 16.80 3.32 14.16
N PHE A 167 15.89 3.73 15.03
CA PHE A 167 14.78 4.63 14.69
C PHE A 167 15.03 6.05 15.21
N ASN A 168 14.29 7.04 14.68
CA ASN A 168 14.52 8.46 14.85
C ASN A 168 15.92 8.89 14.37
N CYS A 169 16.45 8.19 13.37
CA CYS A 169 17.76 8.41 12.80
C CYS A 169 17.68 8.47 11.27
N PRO A 170 17.70 9.66 10.66
CA PRO A 170 17.62 9.79 9.22
C PRO A 170 18.90 9.29 8.54
N VAL A 171 18.75 8.52 7.47
CA VAL A 171 19.85 8.21 6.56
C VAL A 171 20.09 9.43 5.67
N THR A 172 21.32 9.91 5.63
CA THR A 172 21.73 11.07 4.84
C THR A 172 22.40 10.70 3.53
N GLU A 173 23.01 9.51 3.45
CA GLU A 173 23.70 9.05 2.25
C GLU A 173 23.75 7.52 2.19
N VAL A 174 23.67 6.99 0.97
CA VAL A 174 23.87 5.58 0.63
C VAL A 174 24.96 5.51 -0.43
N THR A 175 26.12 4.98 -0.09
CA THR A 175 27.31 5.00 -0.94
C THR A 175 27.79 3.58 -1.24
N PRO A 176 28.02 3.20 -2.53
CA PRO A 176 28.65 1.94 -2.85
C PRO A 176 30.10 1.92 -2.38
N LEU A 177 30.56 0.74 -1.93
CA LEU A 177 31.94 0.46 -1.62
C LEU A 177 32.48 -0.53 -2.67
N GLU A 178 33.78 -0.75 -2.67
CA GLU A 178 34.40 -1.80 -3.50
C GLU A 178 33.73 -3.18 -3.23
N GLN A 179 33.40 -3.43 -1.98
CA GLN A 179 32.56 -4.56 -1.57
C GLN A 179 31.45 -4.08 -0.64
N GLY A 180 30.16 -4.20 -1.07
CA GLY A 180 29.00 -3.82 -0.29
C GLY A 180 28.67 -2.33 -0.30
N MET A 181 28.04 -1.87 0.77
CA MET A 181 27.41 -0.55 0.88
C MET A 181 27.78 0.13 2.19
N ARG A 182 27.89 1.46 2.16
CA ARG A 182 27.99 2.33 3.36
C ARG A 182 26.72 3.16 3.49
N ILE A 183 26.17 3.19 4.68
CA ILE A 183 24.99 3.98 5.05
C ILE A 183 25.41 5.00 6.09
N THR A 184 25.28 6.29 5.76
CA THR A 184 25.67 7.41 6.63
C THR A 184 24.44 7.97 7.35
N THR A 185 24.59 8.20 8.64
CA THR A 185 23.57 8.76 9.53
C THR A 185 24.21 9.76 10.50
N PRO A 186 23.46 10.60 11.24
CA PRO A 186 24.00 11.41 12.31
C PRO A 186 24.66 10.62 13.45
N GLU A 187 24.27 9.36 13.66
CA GLU A 187 24.81 8.46 14.69
C GLU A 187 26.10 7.75 14.24
N GLY A 188 26.52 7.96 12.98
CA GLY A 188 27.71 7.35 12.40
C GLY A 188 27.43 6.65 11.07
N ALA A 189 28.42 5.92 10.58
CA ALA A 189 28.32 5.17 9.34
C ALA A 189 28.31 3.68 9.62
N PHE A 190 27.42 2.96 8.93
CA PHE A 190 27.25 1.51 9.00
C PHE A 190 27.59 0.88 7.65
N THR A 191 28.04 -0.37 7.65
CA THR A 191 28.38 -1.09 6.42
C THR A 191 27.62 -2.40 6.31
N ALA A 192 27.14 -2.71 5.10
CA ALA A 192 26.45 -3.96 4.84
C ALA A 192 26.84 -4.55 3.48
N ARG A 193 26.63 -5.85 3.32
CA ARG A 193 26.78 -6.55 2.05
C ARG A 193 25.77 -6.03 1.02
N LYS A 194 24.53 -5.85 1.44
CA LYS A 194 23.43 -5.33 0.61
C LYS A 194 22.62 -4.27 1.36
N VAL A 195 21.92 -3.46 0.59
CA VAL A 195 20.95 -2.48 1.11
C VAL A 195 19.61 -2.60 0.39
N VAL A 196 18.54 -2.45 1.15
CA VAL A 196 17.18 -2.26 0.62
C VAL A 196 16.72 -0.85 0.98
N ILE A 197 16.28 -0.09 -0.03
CA ILE A 197 15.82 1.29 0.11
C ILE A 197 14.31 1.33 -0.13
N SER A 198 13.55 1.60 0.93
CA SER A 198 12.06 1.65 0.92
C SER A 198 11.54 2.86 1.69
N VAL A 199 12.08 4.03 1.35
CA VAL A 199 11.88 5.29 2.10
C VAL A 199 10.63 6.08 1.70
N GLY A 200 9.75 5.52 0.84
CA GLY A 200 8.50 6.19 0.43
C GLY A 200 8.74 7.62 -0.06
N THR A 201 8.00 8.58 0.49
CA THR A 201 8.02 9.99 0.09
C THR A 201 9.41 10.64 0.12
N TRP A 202 10.33 10.10 0.93
CA TRP A 202 11.71 10.62 1.04
C TRP A 202 12.64 10.15 -0.09
N VAL A 203 12.16 9.29 -1.01
CA VAL A 203 12.99 8.70 -2.06
C VAL A 203 13.69 9.75 -2.92
N LYS A 204 13.04 10.87 -3.24
CA LYS A 204 13.63 11.94 -4.05
C LYS A 204 14.79 12.67 -3.35
N ALA A 205 14.76 12.76 -2.03
CA ALA A 205 15.86 13.35 -1.26
C ALA A 205 17.11 12.46 -1.27
N LEU A 206 16.91 11.14 -1.22
CA LEU A 206 18.01 10.18 -1.17
C LEU A 206 18.48 9.73 -2.56
N LEU A 207 17.55 9.60 -3.51
CA LEU A 207 17.78 9.10 -4.88
C LEU A 207 17.06 10.03 -5.89
N PRO A 208 17.59 11.26 -6.16
CA PRO A 208 16.91 12.27 -6.95
C PRO A 208 16.70 11.89 -8.42
N SER A 209 17.48 10.95 -8.94
CA SER A 209 17.40 10.49 -10.34
C SER A 209 16.21 9.53 -10.60
N LEU A 210 15.60 8.98 -9.57
CA LEU A 210 14.49 8.05 -9.76
C LEU A 210 13.26 8.77 -10.33
N PRO A 211 12.53 8.14 -11.28
CA PRO A 211 11.36 8.71 -11.93
C PRO A 211 10.11 8.56 -11.04
N VAL A 212 10.14 9.17 -9.85
CA VAL A 212 9.05 9.12 -8.87
C VAL A 212 8.61 10.52 -8.52
N GLN A 213 7.31 10.77 -8.50
CA GLN A 213 6.70 12.03 -8.09
C GLN A 213 5.84 11.81 -6.84
N PRO A 214 6.26 12.31 -5.67
CA PRO A 214 5.38 12.32 -4.51
C PRO A 214 4.17 13.25 -4.73
N VAL A 215 2.97 12.75 -4.36
CA VAL A 215 1.71 13.47 -4.52
C VAL A 215 0.95 13.45 -3.20
N ARG A 216 0.59 14.62 -2.69
CA ARG A 216 -0.30 14.74 -1.54
C ARG A 216 -1.68 14.24 -1.90
N LYS A 217 -2.23 13.35 -1.08
CA LYS A 217 -3.58 12.79 -1.18
C LYS A 217 -4.32 13.04 0.12
N VAL A 218 -5.64 12.98 0.06
CA VAL A 218 -6.49 13.10 1.25
C VAL A 218 -7.50 11.98 1.32
N PHE A 219 -7.88 11.64 2.54
CA PHE A 219 -8.99 10.77 2.86
C PHE A 219 -9.70 11.30 4.10
N SER A 220 -10.95 10.91 4.30
CA SER A 220 -11.77 11.45 5.37
C SER A 220 -12.72 10.41 5.95
N TRP A 221 -13.14 10.64 7.19
CA TRP A 221 -14.14 9.83 7.88
C TRP A 221 -15.45 10.61 7.98
N HIS A 222 -16.53 9.89 7.78
CA HIS A 222 -17.87 10.46 7.71
C HIS A 222 -18.79 9.74 8.69
N GLN A 223 -19.73 10.49 9.23
CA GLN A 223 -20.77 9.93 10.08
C GLN A 223 -21.57 8.88 9.27
N ALA A 224 -21.69 7.68 9.82
CA ALA A 224 -22.43 6.58 9.22
C ALA A 224 -23.08 5.76 10.33
N ASP A 225 -24.26 5.23 10.05
CA ASP A 225 -24.95 4.35 11.00
C ASP A 225 -24.53 2.88 10.82
N GLY A 226 -25.09 2.00 11.64
CA GLY A 226 -24.71 0.58 11.65
C GLY A 226 -24.91 -0.16 10.30
N ARG A 227 -25.74 0.33 9.39
CA ARG A 227 -25.93 -0.29 8.06
C ARG A 227 -24.64 -0.28 7.22
N TYR A 228 -23.69 0.59 7.53
CA TYR A 228 -22.40 0.71 6.87
C TYR A 228 -21.30 -0.07 7.59
N SER A 229 -21.61 -0.84 8.62
CA SER A 229 -20.61 -1.59 9.40
C SER A 229 -20.33 -2.98 8.82
N GLU A 230 -19.17 -3.52 9.14
CA GLU A 230 -18.80 -4.92 8.82
C GLU A 230 -19.76 -5.92 9.49
N GLU A 231 -20.28 -5.61 10.67
CA GLU A 231 -21.25 -6.44 11.40
C GLU A 231 -22.56 -6.61 10.61
N ASN A 232 -22.92 -5.62 9.80
CA ASN A 232 -24.05 -5.67 8.88
C ASN A 232 -23.62 -6.03 7.45
N HIS A 233 -22.46 -6.68 7.29
CA HIS A 233 -21.93 -7.17 6.03
C HIS A 233 -21.69 -6.10 4.97
N PHE A 234 -21.47 -4.82 5.38
CA PHE A 234 -21.08 -3.79 4.45
C PHE A 234 -19.63 -4.05 4.00
N PRO A 235 -19.35 -4.11 2.67
CA PRO A 235 -18.02 -4.45 2.16
C PRO A 235 -17.10 -3.24 2.16
N ALA A 236 -15.80 -3.47 2.02
CA ALA A 236 -14.94 -2.46 1.43
C ALA A 236 -15.31 -2.32 -0.05
N PHE A 237 -15.03 -1.15 -0.64
CA PHE A 237 -15.39 -0.95 -2.04
C PHE A 237 -14.39 -0.08 -2.79
N THR A 238 -14.35 -0.28 -4.10
CA THR A 238 -13.81 0.67 -5.08
C THR A 238 -14.94 1.08 -6.02
N ALA A 239 -14.95 2.32 -6.49
CA ALA A 239 -16.00 2.78 -7.38
C ALA A 239 -15.44 3.76 -8.42
N GLU A 240 -15.62 3.44 -9.69
CA GLU A 240 -15.35 4.34 -10.81
C GLU A 240 -16.61 5.17 -11.12
N MET A 241 -16.52 6.49 -10.96
CA MET A 241 -17.63 7.39 -11.32
C MET A 241 -17.65 7.77 -12.79
N ALA A 242 -16.48 7.96 -13.36
CA ALA A 242 -16.18 8.26 -14.75
C ALA A 242 -14.77 7.74 -15.04
N GLU A 243 -14.38 7.70 -16.29
CA GLU A 243 -13.03 7.29 -16.70
C GLU A 243 -11.97 8.04 -15.89
N ASN A 244 -11.05 7.29 -15.29
CA ASN A 244 -10.00 7.80 -14.41
C ASN A 244 -10.50 8.58 -13.17
N GLU A 245 -11.69 8.28 -12.68
CA GLU A 245 -12.24 8.88 -11.46
C GLU A 245 -12.65 7.80 -10.46
N HIS A 246 -11.68 7.24 -9.71
CA HIS A 246 -11.90 6.14 -8.78
C HIS A 246 -11.92 6.60 -7.32
N TYR A 247 -12.90 6.09 -6.59
CA TYR A 247 -13.06 6.24 -5.15
C TYR A 247 -12.87 4.89 -4.46
N TYR A 248 -12.54 4.93 -3.20
CA TYR A 248 -12.45 3.74 -2.37
C TYR A 248 -12.98 4.04 -0.97
N GLY A 249 -13.61 3.06 -0.36
CA GLY A 249 -14.14 3.21 0.99
C GLY A 249 -14.12 1.92 1.78
N PHE A 250 -14.37 2.06 3.07
CA PHE A 250 -14.25 0.99 4.06
C PHE A 250 -15.52 0.89 4.89
N PRO A 251 -15.84 -0.29 5.45
CA PRO A 251 -16.88 -0.40 6.46
C PRO A 251 -16.67 0.61 7.58
N ALA A 252 -17.76 1.19 8.06
CA ALA A 252 -17.72 2.13 9.17
C ALA A 252 -17.18 1.46 10.45
N GLY A 253 -16.17 2.09 11.04
CA GLY A 253 -15.63 1.75 12.34
C GLY A 253 -16.01 2.78 13.40
N LYS A 254 -15.26 2.82 14.50
CA LYS A 254 -15.48 3.77 15.60
C LYS A 254 -15.36 5.23 15.17
N GLU A 255 -14.54 5.51 14.18
CA GLU A 255 -14.30 6.87 13.66
C GLU A 255 -15.23 7.25 12.50
N GLY A 256 -16.12 6.35 12.09
CA GLY A 256 -17.02 6.53 10.95
C GLY A 256 -16.63 5.75 9.71
N LEU A 257 -17.28 6.05 8.59
CA LEU A 257 -16.99 5.47 7.28
C LEU A 257 -15.84 6.25 6.64
N LYS A 258 -14.73 5.56 6.39
CA LYS A 258 -13.55 6.12 5.73
C LYS A 258 -13.69 6.06 4.20
N LEU A 259 -13.30 7.14 3.54
CA LEU A 259 -13.41 7.28 2.09
C LEU A 259 -12.26 8.15 1.53
N GLY A 260 -11.83 7.86 0.32
CA GLY A 260 -10.85 8.67 -0.41
C GLY A 260 -11.03 8.56 -1.92
N LYS A 261 -10.40 9.48 -2.66
CA LYS A 261 -10.27 9.44 -4.11
C LYS A 261 -8.86 8.99 -4.48
N HIS A 262 -8.76 8.07 -5.44
CA HIS A 262 -7.47 7.51 -5.85
C HIS A 262 -6.70 8.49 -6.77
N GLN A 263 -7.32 9.04 -7.80
CA GLN A 263 -6.68 9.95 -8.76
C GLN A 263 -6.54 11.38 -8.23
N GLY A 264 -5.80 12.22 -8.96
CA GLY A 264 -5.58 13.63 -8.62
C GLY A 264 -4.63 13.82 -7.46
N GLY A 265 -4.83 14.85 -6.67
CA GLY A 265 -3.95 15.28 -5.58
C GLY A 265 -2.95 16.37 -6.01
N GLN A 266 -2.10 16.81 -5.08
CA GLN A 266 -1.15 17.88 -5.34
C GLN A 266 0.28 17.33 -5.35
N PRO A 267 1.06 17.50 -6.44
CA PRO A 267 2.49 17.18 -6.44
C PRO A 267 3.23 17.96 -5.34
N ILE A 268 4.10 17.26 -4.64
CA ILE A 268 4.98 17.83 -3.62
C ILE A 268 6.42 17.43 -3.91
N SER A 269 7.39 18.25 -3.49
CA SER A 269 8.81 17.98 -3.68
C SER A 269 9.48 17.42 -2.42
N ALA A 270 8.82 17.59 -1.26
CA ALA A 270 9.32 17.12 0.01
C ALA A 270 8.14 16.79 0.96
N PRO A 271 8.31 15.85 1.91
CA PRO A 271 7.27 15.46 2.86
C PRO A 271 6.68 16.61 3.68
N GLU A 272 7.48 17.62 3.99
CA GLU A 272 7.11 18.81 4.75
C GLU A 272 6.07 19.68 4.02
N GLN A 273 5.97 19.54 2.70
CA GLN A 273 4.96 20.24 1.88
C GLN A 273 3.58 19.58 1.94
N ARG A 274 3.46 18.44 2.61
CA ARG A 274 2.18 17.75 2.81
C ARG A 274 1.30 18.52 3.79
N LYS A 275 0.56 19.50 3.29
CA LYS A 275 -0.38 20.30 4.07
C LYS A 275 -1.45 19.41 4.70
N PRO A 276 -1.92 19.69 5.94
CA PRO A 276 -3.03 18.99 6.57
C PRO A 276 -4.32 19.02 5.74
N PHE A 277 -5.21 18.05 5.98
CA PHE A 277 -6.56 18.06 5.40
C PHE A 277 -7.31 19.34 5.78
N GLY A 278 -8.08 19.88 4.84
CA GLY A 278 -8.88 21.11 5.02
C GLY A 278 -8.12 22.40 4.80
N THR A 279 -6.82 22.35 4.51
CA THR A 279 -6.03 23.55 4.15
C THR A 279 -6.07 23.86 2.64
N VAL A 280 -6.54 22.91 1.84
CA VAL A 280 -6.72 23.05 0.39
C VAL A 280 -8.22 23.04 0.11
N ALA A 281 -8.71 24.01 -0.67
CA ALA A 281 -10.15 24.21 -0.88
C ALA A 281 -10.86 23.01 -1.51
N GLU A 282 -10.15 22.21 -2.28
CA GLU A 282 -10.64 21.00 -2.95
C GLU A 282 -10.74 19.79 -2.02
N ASP A 283 -10.10 19.83 -0.84
CA ASP A 283 -10.14 18.73 0.11
C ASP A 283 -11.60 18.41 0.48
N GLY A 284 -12.04 17.20 0.20
CA GLY A 284 -13.39 16.73 0.51
C GLY A 284 -14.46 17.04 -0.56
N THR A 285 -14.31 18.04 -1.42
CA THR A 285 -15.35 18.43 -2.40
C THR A 285 -15.73 17.26 -3.31
N GLU A 286 -14.75 16.56 -3.87
CA GLU A 286 -14.97 15.41 -4.76
C GLU A 286 -15.57 14.24 -4.01
N VAL A 287 -15.09 13.98 -2.78
CA VAL A 287 -15.63 12.94 -1.88
C VAL A 287 -17.09 13.20 -1.54
N PHE A 288 -17.47 14.45 -1.25
CA PHE A 288 -18.88 14.80 -1.02
C PHE A 288 -19.77 14.61 -2.25
N ARG A 289 -19.25 14.88 -3.46
CA ARG A 289 -19.96 14.60 -4.71
C ARG A 289 -20.22 13.10 -4.87
N PHE A 290 -19.20 12.27 -4.62
CA PHE A 290 -19.33 10.82 -4.62
C PHE A 290 -20.38 10.34 -3.62
N LEU A 291 -20.27 10.76 -2.35
CA LEU A 291 -21.20 10.36 -1.28
C LEU A 291 -22.66 10.65 -1.65
N ARG A 292 -22.95 11.85 -2.11
CA ARG A 292 -24.32 12.23 -2.50
C ARG A 292 -24.90 11.35 -3.62
N ARG A 293 -24.06 10.81 -4.48
CA ARG A 293 -24.50 9.99 -5.62
C ARG A 293 -24.62 8.51 -5.25
N PHE A 294 -23.62 7.96 -4.55
CA PHE A 294 -23.51 6.51 -4.32
C PHE A 294 -23.88 6.06 -2.92
N LEU A 295 -23.71 6.91 -1.92
CA LEU A 295 -23.94 6.62 -0.51
C LEU A 295 -24.71 7.77 0.16
N PRO A 296 -25.93 8.10 -0.32
CA PRO A 296 -26.66 9.31 0.10
C PRO A 296 -27.04 9.34 1.59
N GLY A 297 -26.99 8.19 2.28
CA GLY A 297 -27.26 8.10 3.73
C GLY A 297 -26.06 8.39 4.61
N VAL A 298 -24.86 8.60 4.04
CA VAL A 298 -23.66 8.99 4.79
C VAL A 298 -23.75 10.46 5.18
N GLY A 299 -23.46 10.77 6.45
CA GLY A 299 -23.60 12.11 7.01
C GLY A 299 -22.37 12.99 6.84
N VAL A 300 -22.19 13.91 7.78
CA VAL A 300 -21.12 14.91 7.75
C VAL A 300 -19.72 14.32 7.84
N CYS A 301 -18.75 15.05 7.29
CA CYS A 301 -17.34 14.77 7.53
C CYS A 301 -16.99 15.02 8.99
N LEU A 302 -16.46 14.02 9.66
CA LEU A 302 -16.02 14.11 11.05
C LEU A 302 -14.60 14.67 11.14
N HIS A 303 -13.70 14.15 10.32
CA HIS A 303 -12.33 14.60 10.15
C HIS A 303 -11.72 14.04 8.87
N GLY A 304 -10.55 14.53 8.50
CA GLY A 304 -9.76 14.00 7.39
C GLY A 304 -8.27 14.09 7.67
N GLU A 305 -7.52 13.35 6.90
CA GLU A 305 -6.06 13.34 6.97
C GLU A 305 -5.44 13.42 5.58
N ALA A 306 -4.19 13.86 5.53
CA ALA A 306 -3.40 13.87 4.31
C ALA A 306 -2.35 12.76 4.36
N CYS A 307 -2.17 12.06 3.25
CA CYS A 307 -1.09 11.09 3.04
C CYS A 307 -0.29 11.45 1.78
N THR A 308 0.64 10.60 1.39
CA THR A 308 1.40 10.76 0.15
C THR A 308 1.37 9.46 -0.64
N TYR A 309 1.15 9.60 -1.96
CA TYR A 309 1.45 8.55 -2.93
C TYR A 309 2.78 8.87 -3.60
N ASP A 310 3.59 7.87 -3.84
CA ASP A 310 4.83 7.97 -4.59
C ASP A 310 4.56 7.42 -5.99
N MET A 311 4.24 8.34 -6.92
CA MET A 311 3.78 7.99 -8.26
C MET A 311 4.97 7.73 -9.19
N SER A 312 5.00 6.58 -9.82
CA SER A 312 5.82 6.32 -11.02
C SER A 312 5.13 6.88 -12.28
N PRO A 313 5.82 7.07 -13.40
CA PRO A 313 5.23 7.64 -14.61
C PRO A 313 4.09 6.81 -15.21
N ASP A 314 4.13 5.49 -15.05
CA ASP A 314 3.17 4.51 -15.56
C ASP A 314 2.26 3.92 -14.47
N GLU A 315 2.39 4.43 -13.24
CA GLU A 315 1.69 3.98 -12.04
C GLU A 315 2.01 2.55 -11.60
N ASP A 316 2.93 1.84 -12.27
CA ASP A 316 3.44 0.55 -11.85
C ASP A 316 4.58 0.68 -10.83
N PHE A 317 4.74 -0.33 -9.99
CA PHE A 317 5.80 -0.36 -8.96
C PHE A 317 7.20 -0.30 -9.56
N ILE A 318 8.15 0.21 -8.78
CA ILE A 318 9.58 0.10 -9.05
C ILE A 318 10.17 -0.86 -8.02
N ILE A 319 10.62 -2.03 -8.51
CA ILE A 319 11.23 -3.10 -7.72
C ILE A 319 12.46 -3.56 -8.50
N ASP A 320 13.62 -2.97 -8.22
CA ASP A 320 14.83 -3.22 -9.00
C ASP A 320 16.09 -2.91 -8.20
N THR A 321 17.23 -3.34 -8.70
CA THR A 321 18.54 -2.85 -8.22
C THR A 321 18.87 -1.50 -8.87
N LEU A 322 19.63 -0.67 -8.15
CA LEU A 322 20.06 0.61 -8.69
C LEU A 322 21.04 0.40 -9.87
N PRO A 323 20.93 1.21 -10.94
CA PRO A 323 21.86 1.11 -12.07
C PRO A 323 23.31 1.21 -11.64
N GLY A 324 24.12 0.22 -12.03
CA GLY A 324 25.53 0.14 -11.66
C GLY A 324 25.81 -0.25 -10.20
N CYS A 325 24.78 -0.58 -9.41
CA CYS A 325 24.92 -0.95 -8.01
C CYS A 325 24.03 -2.15 -7.64
N PRO A 326 24.41 -3.38 -8.05
CA PRO A 326 23.60 -4.58 -7.82
C PRO A 326 23.43 -4.97 -6.33
N GLN A 327 24.17 -4.34 -5.43
CA GLN A 327 24.03 -4.51 -3.98
C GLN A 327 22.94 -3.63 -3.36
N ALA A 328 22.39 -2.70 -4.11
CA ALA A 328 21.33 -1.77 -3.64
C ALA A 328 20.02 -2.04 -4.36
N MET A 329 19.04 -2.59 -3.67
CA MET A 329 17.67 -2.75 -4.15
C MET A 329 16.83 -1.54 -3.74
N VAL A 330 15.97 -1.05 -4.63
CA VAL A 330 14.96 -0.04 -4.34
C VAL A 330 13.55 -0.61 -4.52
N VAL A 331 12.68 -0.31 -3.57
CA VAL A 331 11.24 -0.59 -3.64
C VAL A 331 10.52 0.74 -3.42
N THR A 332 9.98 1.30 -4.50
CA THR A 332 9.37 2.65 -4.52
C THR A 332 8.35 2.78 -5.64
N GLY A 333 7.81 3.98 -5.86
CA GLY A 333 6.84 4.22 -6.93
C GLY A 333 5.58 3.34 -6.80
N LEU A 334 5.14 3.06 -5.56
CA LEU A 334 4.02 2.15 -5.31
C LEU A 334 2.65 2.75 -5.64
N SER A 335 2.63 3.96 -6.16
CA SER A 335 1.53 4.66 -6.86
C SER A 335 0.17 4.57 -6.16
N GLY A 336 0.17 4.57 -4.82
CA GLY A 336 -1.05 4.57 -4.00
C GLY A 336 -1.74 3.21 -3.82
N HIS A 337 -1.21 2.14 -4.39
CA HIS A 337 -1.81 0.82 -4.24
C HIS A 337 -0.86 -0.27 -3.68
N GLY A 338 0.30 0.12 -3.14
CA GLY A 338 1.37 -0.79 -2.72
C GLY A 338 1.17 -1.49 -1.38
N PHE A 339 0.44 -0.91 -0.41
CA PHE A 339 0.41 -1.45 0.96
C PHE A 339 0.01 -2.93 1.02
N LYS A 340 -1.00 -3.33 0.25
CA LYS A 340 -1.47 -4.72 0.23
C LYS A 340 -0.41 -5.73 -0.19
N PHE A 341 0.62 -5.27 -0.92
CA PHE A 341 1.78 -6.06 -1.37
C PHE A 341 2.97 -5.98 -0.40
N ALA A 342 2.92 -5.15 0.65
CA ALA A 342 4.10 -4.88 1.47
C ALA A 342 4.71 -6.15 2.10
N SER A 343 3.89 -7.14 2.46
CA SER A 343 4.36 -8.42 2.98
C SER A 343 5.21 -9.18 1.94
N VAL A 344 4.72 -9.35 0.72
CA VAL A 344 5.46 -10.05 -0.35
C VAL A 344 6.64 -9.22 -0.87
N LEU A 345 6.53 -7.89 -0.91
CA LEU A 345 7.65 -7.02 -1.27
C LEU A 345 8.78 -7.12 -0.24
N GLY A 346 8.44 -7.25 1.04
CA GLY A 346 9.40 -7.53 2.10
C GLY A 346 10.06 -8.91 1.98
N GLU A 347 9.27 -9.94 1.62
CA GLU A 347 9.81 -11.28 1.33
C GLU A 347 10.77 -11.24 0.13
N ILE A 348 10.41 -10.56 -0.97
CA ILE A 348 11.27 -10.36 -2.14
C ILE A 348 12.58 -9.66 -1.75
N ALA A 349 12.50 -8.63 -0.93
CA ALA A 349 13.69 -7.92 -0.43
C ALA A 349 14.60 -8.83 0.42
N ALA A 350 14.02 -9.71 1.21
CA ALA A 350 14.78 -10.70 1.98
C ALA A 350 15.45 -11.75 1.07
N LEU A 351 14.74 -12.25 0.06
CA LEU A 351 15.31 -13.16 -0.95
C LEU A 351 16.47 -12.52 -1.70
N PHE A 352 16.31 -11.24 -2.12
CA PHE A 352 17.40 -10.47 -2.70
C PHE A 352 18.60 -10.41 -1.75
N ALA A 353 18.39 -10.13 -0.47
CA ALA A 353 19.46 -10.02 0.52
C ALA A 353 20.22 -11.34 0.70
N ASP A 354 19.53 -12.47 0.62
CA ASP A 354 20.06 -13.83 0.82
C ASP A 354 20.53 -14.50 -0.49
N ASP A 355 20.60 -13.77 -1.60
CA ASP A 355 20.98 -14.30 -2.92
C ASP A 355 20.09 -15.47 -3.40
N GLN A 356 18.84 -15.52 -2.94
CA GLN A 356 17.88 -16.53 -3.34
C GLN A 356 17.08 -16.09 -4.58
N PRO A 357 16.64 -17.03 -5.42
CA PRO A 357 15.81 -16.70 -6.58
C PRO A 357 14.44 -16.18 -6.14
N VAL A 358 13.99 -15.11 -6.78
CA VAL A 358 12.64 -14.57 -6.59
C VAL A 358 11.66 -15.37 -7.45
N PRO A 359 10.58 -15.96 -6.88
CA PRO A 359 9.66 -16.82 -7.63
C PRO A 359 8.59 -16.03 -8.42
N PHE A 360 8.85 -14.76 -8.72
CA PHE A 360 7.95 -13.86 -9.44
C PHE A 360 8.67 -13.20 -10.60
N ASP A 361 7.95 -12.93 -11.69
CA ASP A 361 8.45 -12.09 -12.78
C ASP A 361 8.42 -10.61 -12.31
N LEU A 362 9.60 -10.05 -12.05
CA LEU A 362 9.78 -8.65 -11.69
C LEU A 362 10.12 -7.76 -12.90
N THR A 363 10.24 -8.32 -14.10
CA THR A 363 10.57 -7.57 -15.33
C THR A 363 9.65 -6.36 -15.55
N PRO A 364 8.32 -6.45 -15.34
CA PRO A 364 7.42 -5.32 -15.49
C PRO A 364 7.68 -4.16 -14.51
N PHE A 365 8.41 -4.42 -13.42
CA PHE A 365 8.69 -3.47 -12.36
C PHE A 365 10.12 -2.92 -12.39
N SER A 366 10.89 -3.27 -13.41
CA SER A 366 12.28 -2.85 -13.57
C SER A 366 12.39 -1.37 -13.94
N LEU A 367 13.46 -0.70 -13.47
CA LEU A 367 13.84 0.66 -13.86
C LEU A 367 14.17 0.78 -15.36
N ALA A 368 14.60 -0.32 -15.99
CA ALA A 368 14.94 -0.33 -17.41
C ALA A 368 13.78 0.06 -18.34
N ARG A 369 12.52 -0.03 -17.86
CA ARG A 369 11.34 0.38 -18.63
C ARG A 369 11.21 1.90 -18.81
N PHE A 370 12.01 2.67 -18.09
CA PHE A 370 12.07 4.13 -18.21
C PHE A 370 13.35 4.64 -18.91
N ALA A 371 14.21 3.75 -19.43
CA ALA A 371 15.47 4.09 -20.09
C ALA A 371 15.29 4.52 -21.55
#